data_8df80e48f1478ccec43d47072008c4a2
#
_entry.id   8df80e48f1478ccec43d47072008c4a2
#
_cell.length_a   1.000
_cell.length_b   1.000
_cell.length_c   1.000
_cell.angle_alpha   90.00
_cell.angle_beta   90.00
_cell.angle_gamma   90.00
#
_symmetry.space_group_name_H-M   'P 1'
#
loop_
_entity.id
_entity.type
_entity.pdbx_description
1 polymer ?
#
loop_
_entity_poly.entity_id
_entity_poly.type
_entity_poly.pdbx_seq_one_letter_code
_entity_poly.pdbx_strand_id
1 'polypeptide(L)'
;MKRPSRITPLEIAIGASILGSLLAVAIPSFARNVHATHFAEATDGLARLGTQAVAHADAHKDVGFPKSAPLTPAEVPRGARAVDPPGTWDHPTWTALGFRASPEGIPHAFSFAFDGAGSSFTARARGDLDGDGVLSTFETRGVVGAGAASLTPGMYVEAELE
;
A
#
# COMPACT_ATOMS: atom_id res chain seq x y z
N MET A 1 34.25 49.09 17.75
CA MET A 1 33.80 47.78 18.23
C MET A 1 32.28 47.80 18.33
N LYS A 2 31.54 47.04 17.48
CA LYS A 2 30.07 46.85 17.60
C LYS A 2 29.80 45.92 18.81
N ARG A 3 29.02 46.41 19.79
CA ARG A 3 28.54 45.57 20.90
C ARG A 3 27.64 44.45 20.31
N PRO A 4 27.80 43.18 20.72
CA PRO A 4 26.87 42.16 20.32
C PRO A 4 25.47 42.52 20.82
N SER A 5 24.47 42.49 19.94
CA SER A 5 23.07 42.69 20.31
C SER A 5 22.66 41.55 21.24
N ARG A 6 22.31 41.87 22.48
CA ARG A 6 21.76 40.87 23.42
C ARG A 6 20.31 40.64 23.05
N ILE A 7 19.96 39.38 22.75
CA ILE A 7 18.58 38.96 22.52
C ILE A 7 17.77 39.26 23.79
N THR A 8 16.66 39.94 23.66
CA THR A 8 15.76 40.27 24.77
C THR A 8 14.81 39.09 25.07
N PRO A 9 14.32 38.97 26.31
CA PRO A 9 13.30 37.96 26.65
C PRO A 9 12.03 38.04 25.78
N LEU A 10 11.67 39.26 25.34
CA LEU A 10 10.54 39.48 24.44
C LEU A 10 10.79 38.88 23.03
N GLU A 11 11.98 39.06 22.49
CA GLU A 11 12.35 38.50 21.20
C GLU A 11 12.35 36.96 21.25
N ILE A 12 12.81 36.38 22.36
CA ILE A 12 12.75 34.93 22.59
C ILE A 12 11.27 34.45 22.64
N ALA A 13 10.40 35.15 23.37
CA ALA A 13 9.01 34.81 23.51
C ALA A 13 8.27 34.88 22.15
N ILE A 14 8.53 35.92 21.36
CA ILE A 14 7.97 36.05 20.01
C ILE A 14 8.47 34.94 19.10
N GLY A 15 9.77 34.66 19.09
CA GLY A 15 10.37 33.59 18.30
C GLY A 15 9.80 32.20 18.67
N ALA A 16 9.67 31.92 19.97
CA ALA A 16 9.08 30.66 20.46
C ALA A 16 7.60 30.53 20.07
N SER A 17 6.82 31.61 20.14
CA SER A 17 5.41 31.63 19.72
C SER A 17 5.24 31.35 18.23
N ILE A 18 6.05 31.95 17.38
CA ILE A 18 6.05 31.76 15.95
C ILE A 18 6.44 30.29 15.64
N LEU A 19 7.53 29.80 16.24
CA LEU A 19 7.99 28.43 16.03
C LEU A 19 6.94 27.41 16.50
N GLY A 20 6.35 27.63 17.68
CA GLY A 20 5.29 26.78 18.21
C GLY A 20 4.06 26.72 17.30
N SER A 21 3.64 27.86 16.76
CA SER A 21 2.52 27.93 15.81
C SER A 21 2.83 27.19 14.50
N LEU A 22 4.04 27.32 13.97
CA LEU A 22 4.47 26.61 12.76
C LEU A 22 4.50 25.09 12.99
N LEU A 23 5.05 24.64 14.11
CA LEU A 23 5.12 23.23 14.46
C LEU A 23 3.73 22.63 14.70
N ALA A 24 2.82 23.38 15.32
CA ALA A 24 1.45 22.92 15.55
C ALA A 24 0.68 22.61 14.25
N VAL A 25 1.05 23.23 13.14
CA VAL A 25 0.47 22.95 11.82
C VAL A 25 1.32 21.94 11.03
N ALA A 26 2.64 22.07 11.09
CA ALA A 26 3.56 21.25 10.30
C ALA A 26 3.54 19.78 10.74
N ILE A 27 3.55 19.50 12.04
CA ILE A 27 3.59 18.11 12.56
C ILE A 27 2.37 17.30 12.13
N PRO A 28 1.10 17.75 12.34
CA PRO A 28 -0.06 17.01 11.89
C PRO A 28 -0.15 16.86 10.37
N SER A 29 0.29 17.86 9.63
CA SER A 29 0.31 17.81 8.16
C SER A 29 1.32 16.80 7.64
N PHE A 30 2.51 16.75 8.25
CA PHE A 30 3.54 15.77 7.90
C PHE A 30 3.07 14.35 8.22
N ALA A 31 2.51 14.11 9.42
CA ALA A 31 1.98 12.81 9.81
C ALA A 31 0.92 12.32 8.81
N ARG A 32 -0.06 13.16 8.45
CA ARG A 32 -1.08 12.81 7.44
C ARG A 32 -0.48 12.47 6.07
N ASN A 33 0.52 13.20 5.62
CA ASN A 33 1.17 12.93 4.34
C ASN A 33 1.93 11.60 4.35
N VAL A 34 2.58 11.25 5.46
CA VAL A 34 3.27 9.96 5.60
C VAL A 34 2.25 8.82 5.52
N HIS A 35 1.14 8.89 6.27
CA HIS A 35 0.08 7.89 6.20
C HIS A 35 -0.51 7.76 4.79
N ALA A 36 -0.84 8.88 4.13
CA ALA A 36 -1.38 8.87 2.77
C ALA A 36 -0.43 8.19 1.76
N THR A 37 0.87 8.37 1.92
CA THR A 37 1.88 7.72 1.05
C THR A 37 1.91 6.21 1.26
N HIS A 38 1.71 5.72 2.48
CA HIS A 38 1.66 4.29 2.76
C HIS A 38 0.42 3.64 2.14
N PHE A 39 -0.76 4.27 2.25
CA PHE A 39 -1.98 3.76 1.61
C PHE A 39 -1.90 3.72 0.09
N ALA A 40 -1.24 4.68 -0.52
CA ALA A 40 -1.08 4.71 -1.97
C ALA A 40 -0.41 3.42 -2.49
N GLU A 41 0.55 2.85 -1.78
CA GLU A 41 1.21 1.60 -2.17
C GLU A 41 0.22 0.41 -2.23
N ALA A 42 -0.62 0.26 -1.20
CA ALA A 42 -1.63 -0.79 -1.16
C ALA A 42 -2.70 -0.61 -2.25
N THR A 43 -3.24 0.60 -2.36
CA THR A 43 -4.32 0.91 -3.32
C THR A 43 -3.85 0.84 -4.76
N ASP A 44 -2.67 1.37 -5.08
CA ASP A 44 -2.08 1.30 -6.41
C ASP A 44 -1.67 -0.14 -6.77
N GLY A 45 -1.14 -0.89 -5.79
CA GLY A 45 -0.83 -2.30 -5.94
C GLY A 45 -2.09 -3.11 -6.27
N LEU A 46 -3.17 -2.93 -5.52
CA LEU A 46 -4.46 -3.61 -5.77
C LEU A 46 -5.12 -3.17 -7.08
N ALA A 47 -5.05 -1.90 -7.44
CA ALA A 47 -5.56 -1.41 -8.73
C ALA A 47 -4.82 -2.05 -9.91
N ARG A 48 -3.49 -2.13 -9.82
CA ARG A 48 -2.64 -2.83 -10.79
C ARG A 48 -2.98 -4.30 -10.88
N LEU A 49 -3.05 -5.00 -9.74
CA LEU A 49 -3.38 -6.42 -9.66
C LEU A 49 -4.77 -6.70 -10.23
N GLY A 50 -5.76 -5.88 -9.88
CA GLY A 50 -7.11 -5.99 -10.40
C GLY A 50 -7.18 -5.80 -11.91
N THR A 51 -6.47 -4.80 -12.45
CA THR A 51 -6.40 -4.55 -13.90
C THR A 51 -5.77 -5.74 -14.65
N GLN A 52 -4.68 -6.29 -14.11
CA GLN A 52 -4.00 -7.46 -14.68
C GLN A 52 -4.87 -8.72 -14.60
N ALA A 53 -5.62 -8.90 -13.50
CA ALA A 53 -6.55 -10.02 -13.36
C ALA A 53 -7.70 -9.94 -14.39
N VAL A 54 -8.30 -8.78 -14.59
CA VAL A 54 -9.33 -8.56 -15.61
C VAL A 54 -8.78 -8.84 -17.00
N ALA A 55 -7.62 -8.28 -17.34
CA ALA A 55 -6.97 -8.51 -18.63
C ALA A 55 -6.66 -10.00 -18.86
N HIS A 56 -6.21 -10.73 -17.83
CA HIS A 56 -5.98 -12.17 -17.90
C HIS A 56 -7.28 -12.93 -18.19
N ALA A 57 -8.36 -12.64 -17.45
CA ALA A 57 -9.64 -13.32 -17.63
C ALA A 57 -10.27 -13.03 -19.01
N ASP A 58 -10.13 -11.83 -19.53
CA ASP A 58 -10.60 -11.48 -20.88
C ASP A 58 -9.81 -12.16 -22.01
N ALA A 59 -8.51 -12.41 -21.77
CA ALA A 59 -7.66 -13.16 -22.68
C ALA A 59 -7.89 -14.67 -22.63
N HIS A 60 -8.34 -15.19 -21.47
CA HIS A 60 -8.53 -16.63 -21.20
C HIS A 60 -9.98 -16.91 -20.80
N LYS A 61 -10.93 -16.62 -21.67
CA LYS A 61 -12.38 -16.69 -21.40
C LYS A 61 -12.88 -18.06 -20.98
N ASP A 62 -12.20 -19.10 -21.35
CA ASP A 62 -12.48 -20.51 -21.00
C ASP A 62 -12.07 -20.86 -19.57
N VAL A 63 -11.05 -20.16 -19.04
CA VAL A 63 -10.51 -20.38 -17.68
C VAL A 63 -10.97 -19.30 -16.71
N GLY A 64 -11.10 -18.06 -17.20
CA GLY A 64 -11.41 -16.87 -16.37
C GLY A 64 -10.21 -16.39 -15.54
N PHE A 65 -10.47 -16.07 -14.28
CA PHE A 65 -9.40 -15.64 -13.36
C PHE A 65 -8.47 -16.80 -13.00
N PRO A 66 -7.16 -16.53 -12.79
CA PRO A 66 -6.21 -17.58 -12.41
C PRO A 66 -6.51 -18.13 -11.01
N LYS A 67 -5.87 -19.25 -10.68
CA LYS A 67 -5.99 -19.88 -9.35
C LYS A 67 -5.42 -18.97 -8.25
N SER A 68 -5.79 -19.28 -7.01
CA SER A 68 -5.31 -18.55 -5.83
C SER A 68 -3.79 -18.57 -5.70
N ALA A 69 -3.23 -17.49 -5.19
CA ALA A 69 -1.86 -17.37 -4.74
C ALA A 69 -1.85 -16.96 -3.25
N PRO A 70 -0.97 -17.57 -2.44
CA PRO A 70 -0.86 -17.25 -1.02
C PRO A 70 -0.36 -15.83 -0.81
N LEU A 71 -0.43 -15.35 0.44
CA LEU A 71 0.17 -14.09 0.83
C LEU A 71 1.66 -14.07 0.49
N THR A 72 2.07 -13.08 -0.28
CA THR A 72 3.43 -12.95 -0.83
C THR A 72 3.95 -11.52 -0.63
N PRO A 73 5.10 -11.33 0.02
CA PRO A 73 5.80 -12.35 0.82
C PRO A 73 4.92 -12.88 1.97
N ALA A 74 5.22 -14.10 2.44
CA ALA A 74 4.42 -14.74 3.51
C ALA A 74 4.53 -14.00 4.84
N GLU A 75 5.69 -13.41 5.11
CA GLU A 75 5.90 -12.52 6.25
C GLU A 75 5.66 -11.08 5.80
N VAL A 76 4.65 -10.43 6.43
CA VAL A 76 4.35 -9.02 6.19
C VAL A 76 5.47 -8.16 6.77
N PRO A 77 6.04 -7.20 6.01
CA PRO A 77 7.01 -6.25 6.53
C PRO A 77 6.44 -5.50 7.75
N ARG A 78 7.23 -5.39 8.82
CA ARG A 78 6.79 -4.82 10.11
C ARG A 78 7.49 -3.49 10.37
N GLY A 79 6.73 -2.40 10.41
CA GLY A 79 7.22 -1.06 10.75
C GLY A 79 8.32 -0.51 9.83
N ALA A 80 8.72 -1.28 8.82
CA ALA A 80 9.77 -0.92 7.87
C ALA A 80 9.51 -1.55 6.51
N ARG A 81 10.02 -0.93 5.47
CA ARG A 81 9.97 -1.49 4.11
C ARG A 81 11.01 -2.59 3.95
N ALA A 82 10.64 -3.67 3.27
CA ALA A 82 11.50 -4.80 2.99
C ALA A 82 11.73 -4.99 1.49
N VAL A 83 12.87 -5.55 1.12
CA VAL A 83 13.19 -5.96 -0.25
C VAL A 83 13.03 -7.47 -0.33
N ASP A 84 12.28 -7.93 -1.32
CA ASP A 84 12.06 -9.35 -1.52
C ASP A 84 13.33 -10.07 -2.03
N PRO A 85 13.63 -11.26 -1.50
CA PRO A 85 14.62 -12.15 -2.09
C PRO A 85 14.22 -12.51 -3.54
N PRO A 86 15.20 -12.82 -4.40
CA PRO A 86 14.90 -13.36 -5.72
C PRO A 86 14.01 -14.62 -5.63
N GLY A 87 13.03 -14.73 -6.50
CA GLY A 87 12.11 -15.87 -6.53
C GLY A 87 10.87 -15.76 -5.65
N THR A 88 10.74 -14.73 -4.81
CA THR A 88 9.56 -14.53 -3.95
C THR A 88 8.25 -14.54 -4.75
N TRP A 89 8.25 -14.00 -5.98
CA TRP A 89 7.07 -13.85 -6.84
C TRP A 89 6.98 -14.92 -7.95
N ASP A 90 7.70 -16.04 -7.84
CA ASP A 90 7.74 -17.10 -8.88
C ASP A 90 6.52 -18.05 -8.84
N HIS A 91 5.54 -17.78 -7.98
CA HIS A 91 4.29 -18.55 -7.98
C HIS A 91 3.57 -18.44 -9.34
N PRO A 92 3.02 -19.53 -9.89
CA PRO A 92 2.40 -19.54 -11.22
C PRO A 92 1.35 -18.46 -11.44
N THR A 93 0.55 -18.14 -10.43
CA THR A 93 -0.46 -17.09 -10.48
C THR A 93 0.14 -15.71 -10.62
N TRP A 94 1.22 -15.39 -9.85
CA TRP A 94 1.91 -14.12 -9.98
C TRP A 94 2.57 -13.95 -11.35
N THR A 95 3.14 -15.04 -11.87
CA THR A 95 3.71 -15.06 -13.22
C THR A 95 2.62 -14.88 -14.29
N ALA A 96 1.47 -15.57 -14.17
CA ALA A 96 0.35 -15.45 -15.10
C ALA A 96 -0.25 -14.04 -15.13
N LEU A 97 -0.32 -13.39 -13.96
CA LEU A 97 -0.78 -12.01 -13.83
C LEU A 97 0.30 -10.98 -14.19
N GLY A 98 1.58 -11.36 -14.28
CA GLY A 98 2.69 -10.41 -14.43
C GLY A 98 2.80 -9.45 -13.25
N PHE A 99 2.42 -9.92 -12.05
CA PHE A 99 2.35 -9.08 -10.85
C PHE A 99 3.50 -9.35 -9.88
N ARG A 100 3.99 -8.25 -9.30
CA ARG A 100 4.84 -8.21 -8.09
C ARG A 100 4.57 -6.89 -7.34
N ALA A 101 4.78 -6.87 -6.03
CA ALA A 101 4.52 -5.69 -5.20
C ALA A 101 5.32 -4.48 -5.67
N SER A 102 6.61 -4.67 -5.88
CA SER A 102 7.54 -3.63 -6.38
C SER A 102 8.50 -4.21 -7.41
N PRO A 103 9.18 -3.37 -8.21
CA PRO A 103 10.32 -3.80 -9.02
C PRO A 103 11.40 -4.46 -8.16
N GLU A 104 12.22 -5.33 -8.78
CA GLU A 104 13.30 -6.02 -8.08
C GLU A 104 14.27 -5.03 -7.44
N GLY A 105 14.64 -5.28 -6.18
CA GLY A 105 15.52 -4.41 -5.39
C GLY A 105 14.85 -3.15 -4.82
N ILE A 106 13.56 -2.91 -5.09
CA ILE A 106 12.84 -1.77 -4.53
C ILE A 106 12.04 -2.22 -3.31
N PRO A 107 12.27 -1.59 -2.13
CA PRO A 107 11.56 -1.96 -0.91
C PRO A 107 10.07 -1.59 -0.96
N HIS A 108 9.24 -2.45 -0.36
CA HIS A 108 7.79 -2.27 -0.22
C HIS A 108 7.35 -2.57 1.21
N ALA A 109 6.13 -2.13 1.59
CA ALA A 109 5.57 -2.29 2.93
C ALA A 109 4.40 -3.29 2.98
N PHE A 110 3.88 -3.73 1.83
CA PHE A 110 2.69 -4.58 1.77
C PHE A 110 2.96 -5.93 1.13
N SER A 111 2.36 -6.98 1.70
CA SER A 111 2.24 -8.30 1.10
C SER A 111 0.89 -8.45 0.39
N PHE A 112 0.86 -9.19 -0.71
CA PHE A 112 -0.34 -9.38 -1.52
C PHE A 112 -0.77 -10.83 -1.56
N ALA A 113 -2.08 -11.07 -1.56
CA ALA A 113 -2.71 -12.36 -1.78
C ALA A 113 -3.76 -12.28 -2.88
N PHE A 114 -4.00 -13.38 -3.58
CA PHE A 114 -4.99 -13.48 -4.64
C PHE A 114 -5.82 -14.75 -4.48
N ASP A 115 -7.12 -14.62 -4.29
CA ASP A 115 -8.05 -15.74 -4.20
C ASP A 115 -8.89 -15.78 -5.47
N GLY A 116 -8.52 -16.63 -6.41
CA GLY A 116 -9.19 -16.79 -7.71
C GLY A 116 -10.03 -18.07 -7.79
N ALA A 117 -11.23 -17.95 -8.33
CA ALA A 117 -12.19 -19.04 -8.51
C ALA A 117 -12.78 -19.08 -9.94
N GLY A 118 -11.99 -18.77 -10.96
CA GLY A 118 -12.43 -18.76 -12.35
C GLY A 118 -13.40 -17.61 -12.67
N SER A 119 -14.61 -17.64 -12.11
CA SER A 119 -15.63 -16.60 -12.35
C SER A 119 -15.52 -15.38 -11.44
N SER A 120 -14.71 -15.42 -10.40
CA SER A 120 -14.50 -14.30 -9.46
C SER A 120 -13.11 -14.33 -8.85
N PHE A 121 -12.68 -13.20 -8.32
CA PHE A 121 -11.49 -13.12 -7.48
C PHE A 121 -11.66 -12.12 -6.35
N THR A 122 -10.85 -12.31 -5.31
CA THR A 122 -10.59 -11.37 -4.25
C THR A 122 -9.08 -11.18 -4.12
N ALA A 123 -8.59 -9.96 -4.25
CA ALA A 123 -7.20 -9.60 -4.03
C ALA A 123 -7.08 -8.79 -2.74
N ARG A 124 -6.06 -9.10 -1.94
CA ARG A 124 -5.78 -8.44 -0.66
C ARG A 124 -4.37 -7.90 -0.63
N ALA A 125 -4.22 -6.72 -0.01
CA ALA A 125 -2.94 -6.18 0.43
C ALA A 125 -2.95 -6.11 1.95
N ARG A 126 -1.86 -6.55 2.59
CA ARG A 126 -1.67 -6.51 4.04
C ARG A 126 -0.36 -5.84 4.39
N GLY A 127 -0.39 -4.92 5.35
CA GLY A 127 0.77 -4.21 5.88
C GLY A 127 0.68 -4.06 7.39
N ASP A 128 1.82 -3.98 8.04
CA ASP A 128 2.00 -3.65 9.45
C ASP A 128 2.90 -2.41 9.48
N LEU A 129 2.29 -1.23 9.45
CA LEU A 129 3.02 0.01 9.15
C LEU A 129 3.77 0.58 10.36
N ASP A 130 3.29 0.31 11.56
CA ASP A 130 3.93 0.75 12.81
C ASP A 130 4.68 -0.36 13.54
N GLY A 131 4.50 -1.62 13.13
CA GLY A 131 5.24 -2.77 13.63
C GLY A 131 4.66 -3.37 14.91
N ASP A 132 3.44 -3.05 15.27
CA ASP A 132 2.79 -3.54 16.50
C ASP A 132 2.18 -4.94 16.36
N GLY A 133 2.06 -5.44 15.12
CA GLY A 133 1.52 -6.76 14.77
C GLY A 133 0.05 -6.74 14.37
N VAL A 134 -0.62 -5.59 14.40
CA VAL A 134 -1.95 -5.40 13.80
C VAL A 134 -1.77 -5.12 12.32
N LEU A 135 -2.58 -5.73 11.48
CA LEU A 135 -2.43 -5.61 10.03
C LEU A 135 -3.50 -4.73 9.42
N SER A 136 -3.08 -3.69 8.73
CA SER A 136 -3.93 -3.01 7.75
C SER A 136 -4.29 -3.99 6.63
N THR A 137 -5.56 -4.09 6.29
CA THR A 137 -6.03 -4.95 5.20
C THR A 137 -6.85 -4.15 4.21
N PHE A 138 -6.44 -4.21 2.95
CA PHE A 138 -7.14 -3.63 1.81
C PHE A 138 -7.58 -4.76 0.88
N GLU A 139 -8.79 -4.67 0.32
CA GLU A 139 -9.34 -5.73 -0.52
C GLU A 139 -10.06 -5.15 -1.73
N THR A 140 -9.80 -5.73 -2.89
CA THR A 140 -10.55 -5.49 -4.12
C THR A 140 -11.08 -6.80 -4.69
N ARG A 141 -12.18 -6.73 -5.45
CA ARG A 141 -12.85 -7.90 -6.01
C ARG A 141 -13.16 -7.70 -7.48
N GLY A 142 -13.27 -8.80 -8.20
CA GLY A 142 -13.75 -8.79 -9.57
C GLY A 142 -14.54 -10.04 -9.91
N VAL A 143 -15.36 -9.92 -10.93
CA VAL A 143 -16.26 -10.97 -11.39
C VAL A 143 -16.28 -11.04 -12.92
N VAL A 144 -16.56 -12.24 -13.45
CA VAL A 144 -16.92 -12.42 -14.86
C VAL A 144 -18.43 -12.35 -14.94
N GLY A 145 -18.96 -11.33 -15.62
CA GLY A 145 -20.38 -11.14 -15.84
C GLY A 145 -20.68 -10.88 -17.32
N ALA A 146 -21.76 -11.46 -17.85
CA ALA A 146 -22.21 -11.29 -19.24
C ALA A 146 -21.11 -11.46 -20.31
N GLY A 147 -20.10 -12.30 -20.04
CA GLY A 147 -19.02 -12.62 -20.98
C GLY A 147 -17.81 -11.69 -20.94
N ALA A 148 -17.76 -10.75 -20.01
CA ALA A 148 -16.62 -9.90 -19.76
C ALA A 148 -16.23 -9.89 -18.27
N ALA A 149 -14.92 -9.73 -18.00
CA ALA A 149 -14.42 -9.56 -16.65
C ALA A 149 -14.49 -8.09 -16.25
N SER A 150 -14.78 -7.82 -14.99
CA SER A 150 -14.82 -6.45 -14.45
C SER A 150 -14.46 -6.42 -12.98
N LEU A 151 -13.95 -5.28 -12.53
CA LEU A 151 -13.78 -5.00 -11.10
C LEU A 151 -15.13 -4.64 -10.49
N THR A 152 -15.37 -5.16 -9.27
CA THR A 152 -16.48 -4.70 -8.45
C THR A 152 -16.16 -3.30 -7.90
N PRO A 153 -17.05 -2.32 -8.01
CA PRO A 153 -16.80 -0.99 -7.47
C PRO A 153 -16.60 -1.02 -5.95
N GLY A 154 -15.68 -0.21 -5.47
CA GLY A 154 -15.34 -0.08 -4.05
C GLY A 154 -14.15 -0.93 -3.63
N MET A 155 -13.56 -0.53 -2.52
CA MET A 155 -12.48 -1.24 -1.84
C MET A 155 -12.89 -1.42 -0.39
N TYR A 156 -12.73 -2.63 0.13
CA TYR A 156 -12.86 -2.89 1.56
C TYR A 156 -11.54 -2.50 2.24
N VAL A 157 -11.64 -1.83 3.38
CA VAL A 157 -10.48 -1.44 4.19
C VAL A 157 -10.78 -1.78 5.65
N GLU A 158 -9.83 -2.44 6.29
CA GLU A 158 -9.87 -2.78 7.71
C GLU A 158 -8.56 -2.34 8.36
N ALA A 159 -8.66 -1.74 9.56
CA ALA A 159 -7.52 -1.22 10.31
C ALA A 159 -6.65 -0.26 9.47
N GLU A 160 -7.28 0.77 8.88
CA GLU A 160 -6.65 1.70 7.93
C GLU A 160 -5.45 2.46 8.53
N LEU A 161 -5.40 2.59 9.85
CA LEU A 161 -4.40 3.41 10.56
C LEU A 161 -3.28 2.59 11.22
N GLU A 162 -3.24 1.28 10.99
CA GLU A 162 -2.23 0.39 11.56
C GLU A 162 -1.00 0.25 10.62
#